data_f19b8a9a22c93dda0ae35a8b5abbf4bd
#
_entry.id   f19b8a9a22c93dda0ae35a8b5abbf4bd
#
_cell.length_a   1.000
_cell.length_b   1.000
_cell.length_c   1.000
_cell.angle_alpha   90.00
_cell.angle_beta   90.00
_cell.angle_gamma   90.00
#
_symmetry.space_group_name_H-M   'P 1'
#
loop_
_entity.id
_entity.type
_entity.pdbx_description
1 polymer ?
#
loop_
_entity_poly.entity_id
_entity_poly.type
_entity_poly.pdbx_seq_one_letter_code
_entity_poly.pdbx_strand_id
1 'polypeptide(L)'
;MTYRIYYFIFQVEIYRGIPFAAPPVGSLRFMPPVTRTPWLEIRSATRFGPVCPQLLPETRNETAALLKMSQGRLKAIRDMKPMLTNQTEDCLYLNVYSPRSKSTNSGKKF
;
A
#
# COMPACT_ATOMS: atom_id res chain seq x y z
N MET A 1 44.05 15.80 -0.80
CA MET A 1 43.27 14.68 -0.16
C MET A 1 41.83 14.84 -0.57
N THR A 2 41.36 14.10 -1.55
CA THR A 2 40.01 14.25 -2.12
C THR A 2 39.11 13.18 -1.51
N TYR A 3 38.23 13.56 -0.62
CA TYR A 3 37.23 12.66 -0.04
C TYR A 3 36.18 12.36 -1.10
N ARG A 4 36.19 11.14 -1.70
CA ARG A 4 35.11 10.61 -2.51
C ARG A 4 34.02 10.12 -1.56
N ILE A 5 32.95 10.90 -1.40
CA ILE A 5 31.74 10.46 -0.71
C ILE A 5 31.01 9.52 -1.68
N TYR A 6 31.06 8.23 -1.41
CA TYR A 6 30.25 7.23 -2.13
C TYR A 6 28.83 7.30 -1.58
N TYR A 7 27.96 8.04 -2.27
CA TYR A 7 26.52 7.87 -2.09
C TYR A 7 26.13 6.52 -2.71
N PHE A 8 25.93 5.51 -1.87
CA PHE A 8 25.21 4.31 -2.25
C PHE A 8 23.75 4.71 -2.49
N ILE A 9 23.40 5.00 -3.73
CA ILE A 9 22.02 5.21 -4.12
C ILE A 9 21.38 3.82 -4.17
N PHE A 10 20.71 3.42 -3.10
CA PHE A 10 19.85 2.25 -3.11
C PHE A 10 18.64 2.56 -3.99
N GLN A 11 18.57 1.94 -5.15
CA GLN A 11 17.39 2.01 -6.01
C GLN A 11 16.37 0.98 -5.50
N VAL A 12 15.16 1.44 -5.27
CA VAL A 12 14.03 0.59 -4.86
C VAL A 12 13.00 0.58 -5.98
N GLU A 13 12.60 -0.60 -6.40
CA GLU A 13 11.46 -0.80 -7.29
C GLU A 13 10.18 -0.86 -6.46
N ILE A 14 9.19 -0.07 -6.86
CA ILE A 14 7.94 0.08 -6.10
C ILE A 14 6.78 -0.29 -6.99
N TYR A 15 6.02 -1.29 -6.58
CA TYR A 15 4.80 -1.74 -7.22
C TYR A 15 3.62 -1.53 -6.28
N ARG A 16 2.62 -0.76 -6.70
CA ARG A 16 1.46 -0.38 -5.87
C ARG A 16 0.16 -0.84 -6.48
N GLY A 17 -0.80 -1.19 -5.62
CA GLY A 17 -2.15 -1.55 -6.06
C GLY A 17 -2.19 -2.85 -6.85
N ILE A 18 -1.41 -3.86 -6.46
CA ILE A 18 -1.44 -5.20 -7.06
C ILE A 18 -2.59 -5.98 -6.42
N PRO A 19 -3.63 -6.36 -7.17
CA PRO A 19 -4.72 -7.16 -6.61
C PRO A 19 -4.23 -8.59 -6.36
N PHE A 20 -4.44 -9.10 -5.14
CA PHE A 20 -4.05 -10.45 -4.76
C PHE A 20 -5.22 -11.44 -4.67
N ALA A 21 -6.45 -10.95 -4.71
CA ALA A 21 -7.66 -11.76 -4.71
C ALA A 21 -8.75 -11.13 -5.58
N ALA A 22 -9.79 -11.90 -5.88
CA ALA A 22 -10.99 -11.36 -6.52
C ALA A 22 -11.67 -10.35 -5.59
N PRO A 23 -12.34 -9.30 -6.13
CA PRO A 23 -13.09 -8.35 -5.32
C PRO A 23 -14.10 -9.06 -4.42
N PRO A 24 -14.11 -8.83 -3.10
CA PRO A 24 -15.05 -9.49 -2.18
C PRO A 24 -16.41 -8.80 -2.18
N VAL A 25 -17.06 -8.78 -3.33
CA VAL A 25 -18.36 -8.13 -3.56
C VAL A 25 -19.46 -9.14 -3.86
N GLY A 26 -20.73 -8.74 -3.76
CA GLY A 26 -21.88 -9.60 -4.05
C GLY A 26 -21.86 -10.87 -3.21
N SER A 27 -21.87 -12.03 -3.83
CA SER A 27 -21.85 -13.34 -3.17
C SER A 27 -20.53 -13.66 -2.48
N LEU A 28 -19.45 -12.94 -2.78
CA LEU A 28 -18.14 -13.12 -2.16
C LEU A 28 -17.94 -12.28 -0.88
N ARG A 29 -18.91 -11.44 -0.51
CA ARG A 29 -18.84 -10.67 0.76
C ARG A 29 -18.79 -11.63 1.94
N PHE A 30 -17.91 -11.33 2.89
CA PHE A 30 -17.69 -12.13 4.11
C PHE A 30 -17.24 -13.57 3.87
N MET A 31 -16.94 -13.95 2.63
CA MET A 31 -16.36 -15.25 2.29
C MET A 31 -14.83 -15.19 2.33
N PRO A 32 -14.13 -16.32 2.50
CA PRO A 32 -12.68 -16.38 2.33
C PRO A 32 -12.25 -15.82 0.97
N PRO A 33 -11.07 -15.18 0.88
CA PRO A 33 -10.58 -14.63 -0.39
C PRO A 33 -10.47 -15.70 -1.48
N VAL A 34 -11.02 -15.39 -2.65
CA VAL A 34 -10.95 -16.25 -3.84
C VAL A 34 -9.82 -15.78 -4.74
N THR A 35 -9.06 -16.71 -5.30
CA THR A 35 -7.99 -16.40 -6.26
C THR A 35 -8.55 -15.61 -7.43
N ARG A 36 -7.88 -14.52 -7.79
CA ARG A 36 -8.24 -13.72 -8.95
C ARG A 36 -7.85 -14.44 -10.24
N THR A 37 -8.64 -14.24 -11.29
CA THR A 37 -8.25 -14.64 -12.64
C THR A 37 -6.95 -13.94 -13.05
N PRO A 38 -5.93 -14.67 -13.51
CA PRO A 38 -4.68 -14.09 -14.00
C PRO A 38 -4.95 -13.07 -15.10
N TRP A 39 -4.20 -11.96 -15.10
CA TRP A 39 -4.21 -11.01 -16.22
C TRP A 39 -3.06 -11.34 -17.18
N LEU A 40 -3.32 -11.20 -18.48
CA LEU A 40 -2.34 -11.47 -19.53
C LEU A 40 -1.68 -10.18 -20.06
N GLU A 41 -2.26 -9.03 -19.73
CA GLU A 41 -1.78 -7.73 -20.20
C GLU A 41 -0.87 -7.05 -19.19
N ILE A 42 -0.04 -6.10 -19.68
CA ILE A 42 0.80 -5.25 -18.81
C ILE A 42 -0.12 -4.35 -17.98
N ARG A 43 0.02 -4.42 -16.67
CA ARG A 43 -0.76 -3.63 -15.72
C ARG A 43 0.09 -2.53 -15.09
N SER A 44 -0.43 -1.31 -15.05
CA SER A 44 0.20 -0.21 -14.31
C SER A 44 0.10 -0.47 -12.80
N ALA A 45 1.24 -0.39 -12.11
CA ALA A 45 1.37 -0.58 -10.66
C ALA A 45 1.97 0.65 -9.97
N THR A 46 1.56 1.85 -10.39
CA THR A 46 2.12 3.13 -9.93
C THR A 46 1.28 3.82 -8.86
N ARG A 47 0.02 3.42 -8.66
CA ARG A 47 -0.92 4.03 -7.72
C ARG A 47 -1.36 3.04 -6.67
N PHE A 48 -1.61 3.54 -5.45
CA PHE A 48 -2.25 2.73 -4.42
C PHE A 48 -3.65 2.29 -4.85
N GLY A 49 -4.01 1.07 -4.51
CA GLY A 49 -5.39 0.62 -4.60
C GLY A 49 -6.27 1.32 -3.56
N PRO A 50 -7.60 1.22 -3.69
CA PRO A 50 -8.52 1.71 -2.68
C PRO A 50 -8.35 0.93 -1.37
N VAL A 51 -8.75 1.54 -0.26
CA VAL A 51 -8.77 0.91 1.06
C VAL A 51 -10.13 0.30 1.35
N CYS A 52 -10.14 -0.71 2.22
CA CYS A 52 -11.39 -1.36 2.63
C CYS A 52 -12.26 -0.38 3.45
N PRO A 53 -13.60 -0.54 3.39
CA PRO A 53 -14.53 0.26 4.17
C PRO A 53 -14.19 0.18 5.66
N GLN A 54 -14.02 1.33 6.30
CA GLN A 54 -13.64 1.44 7.70
C GLN A 54 -14.12 2.73 8.32
N LEU A 55 -14.47 2.69 9.61
CA LEU A 55 -14.80 3.87 10.38
C LEU A 55 -13.51 4.56 10.79
N LEU A 56 -13.37 5.83 10.40
CA LEU A 56 -12.26 6.66 10.81
C LEU A 56 -12.58 7.34 12.15
N PRO A 57 -11.67 7.34 13.12
CA PRO A 57 -11.85 8.05 14.36
C PRO A 57 -12.11 9.55 14.13
N GLU A 58 -12.98 10.13 14.96
CA GLU A 58 -13.20 11.58 14.92
C GLU A 58 -11.96 12.32 15.41
N THR A 59 -11.47 13.21 14.56
CA THR A 59 -10.22 13.96 14.80
C THR A 59 -10.40 15.48 14.68
N ARG A 60 -11.61 15.95 14.37
CA ARG A 60 -11.89 17.40 14.20
C ARG A 60 -11.88 18.11 15.56
N ASN A 61 -12.57 17.53 16.55
CA ASN A 61 -12.55 18.06 17.90
C ASN A 61 -11.34 17.48 18.64
N GLU A 62 -10.29 18.28 18.76
CA GLU A 62 -9.01 17.87 19.36
C GLU A 62 -9.17 17.53 20.85
N THR A 63 -9.88 18.36 21.59
CA THR A 63 -10.11 18.15 23.02
C THR A 63 -10.82 16.83 23.28
N ALA A 64 -11.88 16.53 22.54
CA ALA A 64 -12.61 15.27 22.67
C ALA A 64 -11.77 14.06 22.20
N ALA A 65 -10.92 14.23 21.19
CA ALA A 65 -10.03 13.19 20.70
C ALA A 65 -8.93 12.86 21.73
N LEU A 66 -8.34 13.88 22.36
CA LEU A 66 -7.27 13.72 23.37
C LEU A 66 -7.78 13.06 24.67
N LEU A 67 -9.07 13.07 24.94
CA LEU A 67 -9.65 12.26 26.03
C LEU A 67 -9.61 10.76 25.74
N LYS A 68 -9.52 10.36 24.46
CA LYS A 68 -9.58 8.96 24.03
C LYS A 68 -8.25 8.44 23.49
N MET A 69 -7.33 9.31 23.12
CA MET A 69 -6.03 8.92 22.54
C MET A 69 -4.93 9.94 22.85
N SER A 70 -3.67 9.49 22.75
CA SER A 70 -2.51 10.38 22.92
C SER A 70 -2.37 11.34 21.74
N GLN A 71 -1.67 12.46 21.94
CA GLN A 71 -1.39 13.45 20.90
C GLN A 71 -0.64 12.86 19.70
N GLY A 72 0.35 11.97 19.96
CA GLY A 72 1.06 11.29 18.87
C GLY A 72 0.16 10.42 18.01
N ARG A 73 -0.79 9.69 18.63
CA ARG A 73 -1.78 8.89 17.90
C ARG A 73 -2.75 9.77 17.11
N LEU A 74 -3.22 10.86 17.68
CA LEU A 74 -4.08 11.82 17.01
C LEU A 74 -3.41 12.38 15.76
N LYS A 75 -2.13 12.79 15.88
CA LYS A 75 -1.34 13.25 14.74
C LYS A 75 -1.22 12.17 13.67
N ALA A 76 -0.83 10.95 14.02
CA ALA A 76 -0.69 9.86 13.08
C ALA A 76 -1.99 9.55 12.32
N ILE A 77 -3.15 9.60 13.00
CA ILE A 77 -4.46 9.41 12.36
C ILE A 77 -4.76 10.54 11.38
N ARG A 78 -4.49 11.80 11.77
CA ARG A 78 -4.68 12.95 10.88
C ARG A 78 -3.81 12.87 9.63
N ASP A 79 -2.55 12.45 9.77
CA ASP A 79 -1.60 12.29 8.66
C ASP A 79 -2.01 11.17 7.70
N MET A 80 -2.60 10.08 8.22
CA MET A 80 -3.10 8.95 7.41
C MET A 80 -4.46 9.20 6.77
N LYS A 81 -5.31 10.06 7.35
CA LYS A 81 -6.70 10.26 6.91
C LYS A 81 -6.86 10.53 5.40
N PRO A 82 -6.02 11.36 4.75
CA PRO A 82 -6.12 11.58 3.29
C PRO A 82 -5.93 10.30 2.47
N MET A 83 -5.12 9.35 2.93
CA MET A 83 -4.87 8.08 2.26
C MET A 83 -6.03 7.08 2.43
N LEU A 84 -6.91 7.31 3.41
CA LEU A 84 -8.03 6.43 3.76
C LEU A 84 -9.38 6.92 3.23
N THR A 85 -9.40 7.93 2.36
CA THR A 85 -10.64 8.53 1.83
C THR A 85 -11.26 7.73 0.70
N ASN A 86 -10.43 7.09 -0.15
CA ASN A 86 -10.91 6.28 -1.26
C ASN A 86 -11.22 4.85 -0.78
N GLN A 87 -12.42 4.66 -0.22
CA GLN A 87 -12.88 3.39 0.33
C GLN A 87 -13.82 2.67 -0.63
N THR A 88 -13.58 1.36 -0.83
CA THR A 88 -14.48 0.49 -1.59
C THR A 88 -14.37 -0.95 -1.08
N GLU A 89 -15.38 -1.78 -1.36
CA GLU A 89 -15.31 -3.21 -1.06
C GLU A 89 -14.28 -3.95 -1.93
N ASP A 90 -13.99 -3.47 -3.15
CA ASP A 90 -12.86 -3.95 -3.96
C ASP A 90 -11.55 -3.36 -3.41
N CYS A 91 -11.02 -3.96 -2.35
CA CYS A 91 -9.89 -3.42 -1.58
C CYS A 91 -8.75 -4.43 -1.35
N LEU A 92 -8.80 -5.61 -1.95
CA LEU A 92 -7.80 -6.65 -1.74
C LEU A 92 -6.57 -6.41 -2.63
N TYR A 93 -5.78 -5.41 -2.26
CA TYR A 93 -4.57 -4.98 -2.95
C TYR A 93 -3.36 -5.01 -2.03
N LEU A 94 -2.18 -5.28 -2.60
CA LEU A 94 -0.90 -5.22 -1.90
C LEU A 94 0.07 -4.27 -2.61
N ASN A 95 1.12 -3.90 -1.91
CA ASN A 95 2.23 -3.09 -2.44
C ASN A 95 3.53 -3.83 -2.20
N VAL A 96 4.43 -3.82 -3.19
CA VAL A 96 5.74 -4.46 -3.11
C VAL A 96 6.82 -3.39 -3.21
N TYR A 97 7.77 -3.44 -2.31
CA TYR A 97 8.98 -2.63 -2.30
C TYR A 97 10.18 -3.58 -2.35
N SER A 98 10.90 -3.58 -3.45
CA SER A 98 12.02 -4.48 -3.67
C SER A 98 13.30 -3.70 -3.98
N PRO A 99 14.46 -4.06 -3.42
CA PRO A 99 15.71 -3.47 -3.86
C PRO A 99 15.95 -3.85 -5.32
N ARG A 100 16.36 -2.87 -6.13
CA ARG A 100 16.74 -3.13 -7.51
C ARG A 100 18.02 -3.96 -7.52
N SER A 101 17.93 -5.22 -7.92
CA SER A 101 19.09 -6.05 -8.18
C SER A 101 19.84 -5.51 -9.38
N LYS A 102 21.14 -5.19 -9.22
CA LYS A 102 21.99 -5.01 -10.40
C LYS A 102 22.04 -6.36 -11.10
N SER A 103 21.44 -6.44 -12.28
CA SER A 103 21.57 -7.61 -13.14
C SER A 103 23.06 -7.81 -13.46
N THR A 104 23.75 -8.65 -12.71
CA THR A 104 24.94 -9.30 -13.21
C THR A 104 24.44 -10.24 -14.31
N ASN A 105 24.86 -9.98 -15.56
CA ASN A 105 24.62 -10.83 -16.70
C ASN A 105 25.09 -12.27 -16.40
N SER A 106 24.24 -13.05 -15.79
CA SER A 106 24.34 -14.49 -15.67
C SER A 106 23.02 -15.04 -16.16
N GLY A 107 23.01 -15.47 -17.41
CA GLY A 107 21.85 -16.10 -18.02
C GLY A 107 21.37 -17.30 -17.21
N LYS A 108 20.32 -17.11 -16.45
CA LYS A 108 19.43 -18.18 -16.02
C LYS A 108 18.02 -17.77 -16.41
N LYS A 109 17.57 -18.33 -17.53
CA LYS A 109 16.15 -18.47 -17.85
C LYS A 109 15.57 -19.45 -16.82
N PHE A 110 14.50 -19.03 -16.16
CA PHE A 110 13.55 -19.93 -15.53
C PHE A 110 12.32 -20.02 -16.41
#